data_014fbe6650e5aba043c19fd71ff21019
#
_entry.id   014fbe6650e5aba043c19fd71ff21019
#
_cell.length_a   1.000
_cell.length_b   1.000
_cell.length_c   1.000
_cell.angle_alpha   90.00
_cell.angle_beta   90.00
_cell.angle_gamma   90.00
#
_symmetry.space_group_name_H-M   'P 1'
#
loop_
_entity.id
_entity.type
_entity.pdbx_description
1 polymer ?
#
loop_
_entity_poly.entity_id
_entity_poly.type
_entity_poly.pdbx_seq_one_letter_code
_entity_poly.pdbx_strand_id
1 'polypeptide(L)'
;MAAMVDFYENVIGLTRLHGGHDSAITFFRIAEGFEGHTQVLALFHHGAAPRPGLHPTGADKPMTGVQSSLHHIALSLPFAEQKAVMRWYDQIGQPYRVERFGWIGWRGVFTTDPEGNTVELVAYDASMLDQA
;
A
#
# COMPACT_ATOMS: atom_id res chain seq x y z
N MET A 1 6.39 -14.44 -0.01
CA MET A 1 6.57 -13.48 -1.13
C MET A 1 5.43 -13.58 -2.15
N ALA A 2 5.11 -14.74 -2.70
CA ALA A 2 4.10 -14.87 -3.77
C ALA A 2 2.75 -14.21 -3.42
N ALA A 3 2.17 -14.50 -2.25
CA ALA A 3 0.91 -13.90 -1.82
C ALA A 3 0.97 -12.36 -1.70
N MET A 4 2.10 -11.81 -1.30
CA MET A 4 2.32 -10.36 -1.24
C MET A 4 2.40 -9.75 -2.64
N VAL A 5 3.12 -10.40 -3.56
CA VAL A 5 3.20 -9.97 -4.96
C VAL A 5 1.81 -9.97 -5.60
N ASP A 6 1.05 -11.07 -5.45
CA ASP A 6 -0.31 -11.16 -5.98
C ASP A 6 -1.23 -10.08 -5.40
N PHE A 7 -1.12 -9.80 -4.11
CA PHE A 7 -1.93 -8.77 -3.47
C PHE A 7 -1.65 -7.38 -4.07
N TYR A 8 -0.39 -6.95 -4.09
CA TYR A 8 -0.07 -5.60 -4.58
C TYR A 8 -0.25 -5.45 -6.09
N GLU A 9 -0.03 -6.50 -6.88
CA GLU A 9 -0.25 -6.48 -8.33
C GLU A 9 -1.74 -6.58 -8.69
N ASN A 10 -2.46 -7.52 -8.11
CA ASN A 10 -3.80 -7.89 -8.58
C ASN A 10 -4.93 -7.33 -7.71
N VAL A 11 -4.73 -7.15 -6.40
CA VAL A 11 -5.76 -6.59 -5.51
C VAL A 11 -5.65 -5.07 -5.46
N ILE A 12 -4.46 -4.53 -5.22
CA ILE A 12 -4.22 -3.09 -5.18
C ILE A 12 -4.06 -2.50 -6.59
N GLY A 13 -3.49 -3.26 -7.52
CA GLY A 13 -3.35 -2.83 -8.91
C GLY A 13 -2.08 -2.04 -9.20
N LEU A 14 -1.03 -2.21 -8.41
CA LEU A 14 0.26 -1.55 -8.67
C LEU A 14 0.98 -2.22 -9.84
N THR A 15 1.66 -1.42 -10.65
CA THR A 15 2.50 -1.92 -11.74
C THR A 15 3.80 -2.50 -11.19
N ARG A 16 4.06 -3.76 -11.47
CA ARG A 16 5.34 -4.39 -11.12
C ARG A 16 6.44 -3.89 -12.04
N LEU A 17 7.54 -3.43 -11.45
CA LEU A 17 8.71 -2.94 -12.17
C LEU A 17 9.82 -3.98 -12.26
N HIS A 18 9.97 -4.82 -11.23
CA HIS A 18 11.05 -5.79 -11.13
C HIS A 18 10.65 -6.92 -10.19
N GLY A 19 11.23 -8.11 -10.42
CA GLY A 19 11.02 -9.27 -9.58
C GLY A 19 9.73 -10.04 -9.87
N GLY A 20 9.29 -10.82 -8.91
CA GLY A 20 8.09 -11.66 -8.98
C GLY A 20 8.01 -12.62 -7.81
N HIS A 21 7.20 -13.68 -7.96
CA HIS A 21 6.88 -14.63 -6.89
C HIS A 21 8.12 -15.29 -6.25
N ASP A 22 9.09 -15.65 -7.08
CA ASP A 22 10.30 -16.38 -6.66
C ASP A 22 11.51 -15.49 -6.52
N SER A 23 11.32 -14.17 -6.61
CA SER A 23 12.41 -13.21 -6.51
C SER A 23 12.73 -12.86 -5.06
N ALA A 24 14.02 -12.61 -4.80
CA ALA A 24 14.44 -12.10 -3.50
C ALA A 24 13.90 -10.69 -3.22
N ILE A 25 13.73 -9.90 -4.27
CA ILE A 25 13.27 -8.50 -4.20
C ILE A 25 12.24 -8.28 -5.31
N THR A 26 11.15 -7.58 -4.98
CA THR A 26 10.13 -7.16 -5.94
C THR A 26 9.81 -5.69 -5.74
N PHE A 27 9.77 -4.94 -6.83
CA PHE A 27 9.41 -3.51 -6.82
C PHE A 27 8.11 -3.27 -7.57
N PHE A 28 7.24 -2.46 -6.96
CA PHE A 28 6.03 -1.93 -7.58
C PHE A 28 6.11 -0.41 -7.68
N ARG A 29 5.63 0.13 -8.80
CA ARG A 29 5.52 1.56 -8.99
C ARG A 29 4.32 2.10 -8.20
N ILE A 30 4.55 3.13 -7.39
CA ILE A 30 3.48 3.89 -6.73
C ILE A 30 3.09 5.08 -7.62
N ALA A 31 4.06 5.93 -7.95
CA ALA A 31 3.85 7.16 -8.70
C ALA A 31 5.15 7.66 -9.31
N GLU A 32 5.06 8.69 -10.14
CA GLU A 32 6.25 9.42 -10.56
C GLU A 32 6.87 10.13 -9.35
N GLY A 33 8.19 10.11 -9.30
CA GLY A 33 8.97 10.81 -8.31
C GLY A 33 9.48 12.14 -8.84
N PHE A 34 10.59 12.58 -8.28
CA PHE A 34 11.23 13.84 -8.64
C PHE A 34 12.49 13.58 -9.50
N GLU A 35 12.68 14.39 -10.56
CA GLU A 35 13.86 14.35 -11.43
C GLU A 35 14.21 12.95 -11.96
N GLY A 36 13.23 12.23 -12.48
CA GLY A 36 13.42 10.91 -13.07
C GLY A 36 13.42 9.74 -12.10
N HIS A 37 13.31 9.99 -10.79
CA HIS A 37 13.14 8.93 -9.81
C HIS A 37 11.68 8.47 -9.77
N THR A 38 11.45 7.15 -9.65
CA THR A 38 10.12 6.58 -9.48
C THR A 38 9.88 6.23 -8.01
N GLN A 39 8.72 6.60 -7.47
CA GLN A 39 8.31 6.17 -6.14
C GLN A 39 7.87 4.71 -6.18
N VAL A 40 8.43 3.89 -5.30
CA VAL A 40 8.22 2.45 -5.32
C VAL A 40 7.85 1.88 -3.96
N LEU A 41 7.06 0.80 -3.99
CA LEU A 41 6.92 -0.14 -2.89
C LEU A 41 7.93 -1.26 -3.12
N ALA A 42 8.79 -1.52 -2.15
CA ALA A 42 9.79 -2.58 -2.21
C ALA A 42 9.43 -3.71 -1.25
N LEU A 43 9.29 -4.92 -1.79
CA LEU A 43 9.10 -6.15 -1.02
C LEU A 43 10.39 -6.96 -1.07
N PHE A 44 10.88 -7.36 0.11
CA PHE A 44 12.07 -8.20 0.26
C PHE A 44 11.68 -9.52 0.90
N HIS A 45 12.06 -10.62 0.27
CA HIS A 45 11.92 -11.93 0.91
C HIS A 45 12.76 -11.98 2.18
N HIS A 46 12.21 -12.54 3.27
CA HIS A 46 12.91 -12.57 4.56
C HIS A 46 14.26 -13.28 4.51
N GLY A 47 14.44 -14.23 3.58
CA GLY A 47 15.71 -14.91 3.32
C GLY A 47 16.62 -14.20 2.31
N ALA A 48 16.23 -13.01 1.81
CA ALA A 48 17.08 -12.26 0.91
C ALA A 48 18.35 -11.77 1.65
N ALA A 49 19.50 -12.25 1.22
CA ALA A 49 20.81 -11.87 1.79
C ALA A 49 21.82 -11.62 0.66
N PRO A 50 22.78 -10.71 0.83
CA PRO A 50 22.82 -9.75 1.93
C PRO A 50 21.78 -8.65 1.71
N ARG A 51 21.05 -8.32 2.73
CA ARG A 51 20.33 -7.05 2.74
C ARG A 51 21.38 -5.96 2.94
N PRO A 52 21.56 -5.05 1.99
CA PRO A 52 22.38 -3.89 2.27
C PRO A 52 21.85 -3.27 3.55
N GLY A 53 22.71 -2.93 4.49
CA GLY A 53 22.31 -2.23 5.70
C GLY A 53 21.75 -0.86 5.34
N LEU A 54 20.48 -0.82 4.99
CA LEU A 54 19.79 0.40 4.57
C LEU A 54 19.32 1.22 5.78
N HIS A 55 19.42 0.64 6.97
CA HIS A 55 19.09 1.36 8.18
C HIS A 55 20.23 2.30 8.58
N PRO A 56 19.95 3.58 8.90
CA PRO A 56 20.99 4.57 9.19
C PRO A 56 21.93 4.20 10.34
N THR A 57 21.48 3.39 11.27
CA THR A 57 22.26 2.92 12.43
C THR A 57 22.97 1.59 12.19
N GLY A 58 22.89 1.03 10.97
CA GLY A 58 23.44 -0.29 10.67
C GLY A 58 22.64 -1.46 11.25
N ALA A 59 21.47 -1.23 11.81
CA ALA A 59 20.57 -2.29 12.26
C ALA A 59 20.03 -3.08 11.05
N ASP A 60 19.90 -4.40 11.21
CA ASP A 60 19.53 -5.27 10.09
C ASP A 60 18.11 -5.05 9.55
N LYS A 61 17.21 -4.55 10.38
CA LYS A 61 15.85 -4.19 10.00
C LYS A 61 15.16 -3.30 11.03
N PRO A 62 14.24 -2.44 10.59
CA PRO A 62 13.40 -1.70 11.52
C PRO A 62 12.50 -2.65 12.33
N MET A 63 12.05 -2.17 13.47
CA MET A 63 11.06 -2.85 14.29
C MET A 63 9.73 -2.97 13.53
N THR A 64 9.15 -4.17 13.50
CA THR A 64 7.88 -4.45 12.84
C THR A 64 6.93 -5.19 13.79
N GLY A 65 5.65 -5.30 13.41
CA GLY A 65 4.64 -5.97 14.20
C GLY A 65 4.01 -5.09 15.27
N VAL A 66 3.53 -5.70 16.34
CA VAL A 66 2.74 -5.02 17.38
C VAL A 66 3.47 -3.87 18.10
N GLN A 67 4.79 -3.83 18.02
CA GLN A 67 5.62 -2.77 18.59
C GLN A 67 6.00 -1.69 17.59
N SER A 68 5.62 -1.86 16.30
CA SER A 68 5.88 -0.85 15.27
C SER A 68 4.94 0.34 15.42
N SER A 69 5.47 1.54 15.24
CA SER A 69 4.65 2.75 15.13
C SER A 69 4.03 2.94 13.73
N LEU A 70 4.43 2.13 12.74
CA LEU A 70 3.82 2.17 11.42
C LEU A 70 2.38 1.67 11.51
N HIS A 71 1.41 2.56 11.22
CA HIS A 71 -0.01 2.25 11.28
C HIS A 71 -0.54 1.70 9.96
N HIS A 72 -0.29 2.40 8.85
CA HIS A 72 -0.77 1.98 7.53
C HIS A 72 0.01 2.66 6.40
N ILE A 73 -0.19 2.16 5.18
CA ILE A 73 0.26 2.77 3.94
C ILE A 73 -0.97 3.38 3.27
N ALA A 74 -0.93 4.68 2.95
CA ALA A 74 -2.01 5.37 2.26
C ALA A 74 -1.60 5.65 0.81
N LEU A 75 -2.41 5.20 -0.13
CA LEU A 75 -2.26 5.42 -1.56
C LEU A 75 -3.46 6.21 -2.06
N SER A 76 -3.22 7.27 -2.83
CA SER A 76 -4.30 8.12 -3.34
C SER A 76 -4.81 7.65 -4.70
N LEU A 77 -6.11 7.90 -4.93
CA LEU A 77 -6.76 7.71 -6.23
C LEU A 77 -7.87 8.77 -6.39
N PRO A 78 -8.37 9.00 -7.61
CA PRO A 78 -9.51 9.88 -7.82
C PRO A 78 -10.75 9.40 -7.04
N PHE A 79 -11.47 10.33 -6.43
CA PHE A 79 -12.68 10.04 -5.65
C PHE A 79 -13.70 9.22 -6.44
N ALA A 80 -13.89 9.54 -7.72
CA ALA A 80 -14.83 8.85 -8.59
C ALA A 80 -14.50 7.35 -8.78
N GLU A 81 -13.25 6.95 -8.60
CA GLU A 81 -12.79 5.57 -8.78
C GLU A 81 -13.00 4.69 -7.55
N GLN A 82 -13.21 5.26 -6.37
CA GLN A 82 -13.36 4.46 -5.15
C GLN A 82 -14.54 3.48 -5.19
N LYS A 83 -15.63 3.84 -5.87
CA LYS A 83 -16.76 2.91 -6.03
C LYS A 83 -16.39 1.67 -6.84
N ALA A 84 -15.56 1.84 -7.85
CA ALA A 84 -15.05 0.71 -8.64
C ALA A 84 -14.13 -0.19 -7.81
N VAL A 85 -13.29 0.39 -6.96
CA VAL A 85 -12.45 -0.36 -6.02
C VAL A 85 -13.30 -1.20 -5.06
N MET A 86 -14.31 -0.60 -4.43
CA MET A 86 -15.20 -1.32 -3.51
C MET A 86 -15.92 -2.48 -4.21
N ARG A 87 -16.44 -2.26 -5.42
CA ARG A 87 -17.05 -3.34 -6.22
C ARG A 87 -16.05 -4.45 -6.53
N TRP A 88 -14.82 -4.08 -6.86
CA TRP A 88 -13.75 -5.05 -7.11
C TRP A 88 -13.44 -5.88 -5.87
N TYR A 89 -13.31 -5.25 -4.71
CA TYR A 89 -13.09 -5.96 -3.45
C TYR A 89 -14.24 -6.93 -3.13
N ASP A 90 -15.49 -6.50 -3.35
CA ASP A 90 -16.65 -7.37 -3.19
C ASP A 90 -16.60 -8.59 -4.13
N GLN A 91 -16.21 -8.39 -5.39
CA GLN A 91 -16.11 -9.46 -6.39
C GLN A 91 -15.06 -10.51 -6.04
N ILE A 92 -13.92 -10.10 -5.53
CA ILE A 92 -12.82 -11.02 -5.19
C ILE A 92 -12.87 -11.50 -3.75
N GLY A 93 -13.84 -11.07 -2.94
CA GLY A 93 -13.95 -11.42 -1.54
C GLY A 93 -12.88 -10.79 -0.65
N GLN A 94 -12.33 -9.63 -1.04
CA GLN A 94 -11.36 -8.89 -0.25
C GLN A 94 -12.09 -8.07 0.82
N PRO A 95 -11.88 -8.36 2.13
CA PRO A 95 -12.50 -7.58 3.20
C PRO A 95 -11.98 -6.13 3.21
N TYR A 96 -12.88 -5.18 3.41
CA TYR A 96 -12.50 -3.78 3.51
C TYR A 96 -13.45 -3.01 4.43
N ARG A 97 -13.02 -1.84 4.86
CA ARG A 97 -13.81 -0.90 5.65
C ARG A 97 -13.67 0.50 5.07
N VAL A 98 -14.77 1.26 5.07
CA VAL A 98 -14.80 2.63 4.58
C VAL A 98 -14.89 3.59 5.76
N GLU A 99 -14.02 4.59 5.78
CA GLU A 99 -14.04 5.66 6.77
C GLU A 99 -14.11 7.02 6.07
N ARG A 100 -14.93 7.91 6.63
CA ARG A 100 -15.04 9.30 6.20
C ARG A 100 -14.37 10.21 7.23
N PHE A 101 -13.50 11.08 6.76
CA PHE A 101 -12.82 12.10 7.56
C PHE A 101 -13.33 13.47 7.14
N GLY A 102 -14.53 13.83 7.65
CA GLY A 102 -15.26 15.03 7.19
C GLY A 102 -14.53 16.35 7.49
N TRP A 103 -13.73 16.38 8.53
CA TRP A 103 -12.94 17.56 8.88
C TRP A 103 -11.87 17.94 7.83
N ILE A 104 -11.48 17.00 6.97
CA ILE A 104 -10.46 17.21 5.92
C ILE A 104 -10.95 16.85 4.51
N GLY A 105 -12.19 16.33 4.39
CA GLY A 105 -12.78 15.97 3.09
C GLY A 105 -12.21 14.69 2.49
N TRP A 106 -11.77 13.74 3.32
CA TRP A 106 -11.23 12.46 2.86
C TRP A 106 -12.21 11.31 3.08
N ARG A 107 -12.13 10.34 2.19
CA ARG A 107 -12.72 9.02 2.37
C ARG A 107 -11.66 7.97 2.11
N GLY A 108 -11.41 7.11 3.09
CA GLY A 108 -10.48 6.01 3.00
C GLY A 108 -11.19 4.67 2.82
N VAL A 109 -10.68 3.83 1.94
CA VAL A 109 -11.06 2.43 1.81
C VAL A 109 -9.90 1.60 2.34
N PHE A 110 -10.08 1.00 3.50
CA PHE A 110 -9.05 0.27 4.23
C PHE A 110 -9.16 -1.22 4.00
N THR A 111 -8.06 -1.86 3.70
CA THR A 111 -7.94 -3.32 3.60
C THR A 111 -6.63 -3.77 4.24
N THR A 112 -6.39 -5.08 4.28
CA THR A 112 -5.13 -5.64 4.79
C THR A 112 -4.46 -6.51 3.73
N ASP A 113 -3.14 -6.44 3.67
CA ASP A 113 -2.36 -7.35 2.85
C ASP A 113 -2.23 -8.74 3.52
N PRO A 114 -1.69 -9.77 2.83
CA PRO A 114 -1.57 -11.11 3.39
C PRO A 114 -0.71 -11.24 4.65
N GLU A 115 0.12 -10.25 4.94
CA GLU A 115 0.94 -10.19 6.16
C GLU A 115 0.32 -9.34 7.26
N GLY A 116 -0.91 -8.85 7.04
CA GLY A 116 -1.66 -8.06 8.02
C GLY A 116 -1.32 -6.57 8.05
N ASN A 117 -0.57 -6.06 7.06
CA ASN A 117 -0.34 -4.62 6.96
C ASN A 117 -1.61 -3.94 6.45
N THR A 118 -1.97 -2.83 7.08
CA THR A 118 -3.12 -2.02 6.65
C THR A 118 -2.75 -1.17 5.44
N VAL A 119 -3.58 -1.24 4.41
CA VAL A 119 -3.46 -0.44 3.18
C VAL A 119 -4.73 0.38 3.02
N GLU A 120 -4.57 1.68 2.86
CA GLU A 120 -5.66 2.62 2.61
C GLU A 120 -5.61 3.11 1.17
N LEU A 121 -6.75 3.07 0.49
CA LEU A 121 -6.97 3.80 -0.76
C LEU A 121 -7.81 5.04 -0.44
N VAL A 122 -7.18 6.20 -0.44
CA VAL A 122 -7.78 7.46 0.04
C VAL A 122 -8.02 8.45 -1.09
N ALA A 123 -9.15 9.14 -1.03
CA ALA A 123 -9.47 10.20 -1.97
C ALA A 123 -10.01 11.44 -1.25
N TYR A 124 -9.74 12.59 -1.82
CA TYR A 124 -10.34 13.86 -1.42
C TYR A 124 -11.52 14.20 -2.33
N ASP A 125 -12.59 14.71 -1.73
CA ASP A 125 -13.66 15.41 -2.46
C ASP A 125 -14.31 16.43 -1.53
N ALA A 126 -14.59 17.63 -2.07
CA ALA A 126 -15.20 18.69 -1.30
C ALA A 126 -16.57 18.33 -0.71
N SER A 127 -17.31 17.40 -1.34
CA SER A 127 -18.59 16.89 -0.83
C SER A 127 -18.44 16.05 0.45
N MET A 128 -17.20 15.64 0.78
CA MET A 128 -16.91 14.89 2.00
C MET A 128 -16.66 15.80 3.21
N LEU A 129 -16.43 17.09 3.00
CA LEU A 129 -16.24 18.05 4.09
C LEU A 129 -17.48 18.15 4.95
N ASP A 130 -17.28 18.22 6.27
CA ASP A 130 -18.36 18.54 7.19
C ASP A 130 -18.84 19.95 6.92
N GLN A 131 -20.15 20.16 6.95
CA GLN A 131 -20.71 21.50 6.82
C GLN A 131 -20.40 22.28 8.10
N ALA A 132 -19.96 23.51 7.91
CA ALA A 132 -19.68 24.43 9.00
C ALA A 132 -20.96 24.81 9.77
#